data_4f5cb01d3518e3ed5609e9fd5de43a07
#
_entry.id   4f5cb01d3518e3ed5609e9fd5de43a07
#
_cell.length_a   1.000
_cell.length_b   1.000
_cell.length_c   1.000
_cell.angle_alpha   90.00
_cell.angle_beta   90.00
_cell.angle_gamma   90.00
#
_symmetry.space_group_name_H-M   'P 1'
#
loop_
_entity.id
_entity.type
_entity.pdbx_description
1 polymer ?
#
loop_
_entity_poly.entity_id
_entity_poly.type
_entity_poly.pdbx_seq_one_letter_code
_entity_poly.pdbx_strand_id
1 'polypeptide(L)'
;MSQSRCQELLQSQSIGRVAWQAADGPHILPVTYAYHDGTIIFRTSPYGVLSELVRPTDVALEIDELDQESRQAWSVVVQGRAQGVAEPDQLVRRWAVGGVVPWASGVRNVFIQIIPHRITGRITVARPA
;
A
#
# COMPACT_ATOMS: atom_id res chain seq x y z
N MET A 1 -14.66 11.00 -6.07
CA MET A 1 -13.66 10.41 -6.99
C MET A 1 -14.15 9.04 -7.43
N SER A 2 -14.02 8.72 -8.72
CA SER A 2 -14.49 7.44 -9.26
C SER A 2 -13.54 6.29 -8.85
N GLN A 3 -14.05 5.06 -8.90
CA GLN A 3 -13.24 3.88 -8.61
C GLN A 3 -12.08 3.73 -9.61
N SER A 4 -12.33 3.99 -10.89
CA SER A 4 -11.27 3.89 -11.90
C SER A 4 -10.19 4.94 -11.66
N ARG A 5 -10.54 6.13 -11.22
CA ARG A 5 -9.54 7.15 -10.90
C ARG A 5 -8.71 6.76 -9.67
N CYS A 6 -9.35 6.20 -8.65
CA CYS A 6 -8.62 5.67 -7.49
C CYS A 6 -7.60 4.61 -7.91
N GLN A 7 -7.99 3.70 -8.78
CA GLN A 7 -7.11 2.64 -9.27
C GLN A 7 -5.94 3.19 -10.08
N GLU A 8 -6.19 4.19 -10.94
CA GLU A 8 -5.12 4.87 -11.67
C GLU A 8 -4.10 5.50 -10.72
N LEU A 9 -4.60 6.17 -9.69
CA LEU A 9 -3.72 6.82 -8.70
C LEU A 9 -2.92 5.80 -7.90
N LEU A 10 -3.54 4.68 -7.53
CA LEU A 10 -2.82 3.59 -6.87
C LEU A 10 -1.68 3.05 -7.73
N GLN A 11 -1.89 2.94 -9.03
CA GLN A 11 -0.85 2.50 -9.95
C GLN A 11 0.24 3.54 -10.16
N SER A 12 -0.09 4.82 -10.01
CA SER A 12 0.85 5.91 -10.25
C SER A 12 1.84 6.14 -9.11
N GLN A 13 1.56 5.61 -7.93
CA GLN A 13 2.39 5.82 -6.75
C GLN A 13 3.13 4.54 -6.39
N SER A 14 4.21 4.67 -5.65
CA SER A 14 5.00 3.52 -5.19
C SER A 14 5.15 3.47 -3.68
N ILE A 15 4.80 4.53 -2.98
CA ILE A 15 4.89 4.61 -1.52
C ILE A 15 3.50 4.91 -0.97
N GLY A 16 3.11 4.13 0.02
CA GLY A 16 1.88 4.35 0.77
C GLY A 16 2.13 4.13 2.25
N ARG A 17 1.11 4.37 3.05
CA ARG A 17 1.15 4.14 4.49
C ARG A 17 0.15 3.10 4.84
N VAL A 18 0.61 2.04 5.51
CA VAL A 18 -0.27 1.00 5.99
C VAL A 18 -0.52 1.19 7.48
N ALA A 19 -1.78 1.08 7.86
CA ALA A 19 -2.22 1.25 9.24
C ALA A 19 -3.01 0.04 9.69
N TRP A 20 -2.79 -0.38 10.93
CA TRP A 20 -3.51 -1.50 11.53
C TRP A 20 -3.50 -1.40 13.04
N GLN A 21 -4.40 -2.15 13.66
CA GLN A 21 -4.47 -2.27 15.12
C GLN A 21 -3.67 -3.48 15.55
N ALA A 22 -2.63 -3.24 16.35
CA ALA A 22 -1.83 -4.30 16.96
C ALA A 22 -2.18 -4.43 18.44
N ALA A 23 -1.55 -5.40 19.10
CA ALA A 23 -1.80 -5.65 20.52
C ALA A 23 -1.42 -4.46 21.41
N ASP A 24 -0.39 -3.73 21.01
CA ASP A 24 0.12 -2.57 21.76
C ASP A 24 -0.46 -1.23 21.29
N GLY A 25 -1.42 -1.25 20.37
CA GLY A 25 -2.09 -0.05 19.87
C GLY A 25 -2.04 0.07 18.35
N PRO A 26 -2.53 1.18 17.80
CA PRO A 26 -2.51 1.39 16.36
C PRO A 26 -1.10 1.66 15.85
N HIS A 27 -0.79 1.12 14.69
CA HIS A 27 0.46 1.33 13.98
C HIS A 27 0.20 1.95 12.63
N ILE A 28 1.16 2.75 12.15
CA ILE A 28 1.18 3.26 10.80
C ILE A 28 2.63 3.32 10.34
N LEU A 29 2.92 2.76 9.16
CA LEU A 29 4.27 2.73 8.60
C LEU A 29 4.24 2.91 7.09
N PRO A 30 5.25 3.59 6.52
CA PRO A 30 5.37 3.68 5.07
C PRO A 30 5.83 2.34 4.50
N VAL A 31 5.31 2.01 3.34
CA VAL A 31 5.71 0.82 2.58
C VAL A 31 5.87 1.19 1.12
N THR A 32 6.80 0.52 0.45
CA THR A 32 6.87 0.54 -0.99
C THR A 32 6.01 -0.60 -1.51
N TYR A 33 5.02 -0.26 -2.32
CA TYR A 33 4.02 -1.23 -2.75
C TYR A 33 3.91 -1.27 -4.28
N ALA A 34 3.30 -2.32 -4.77
CA ALA A 34 2.81 -2.41 -6.14
C ALA A 34 1.32 -2.71 -6.12
N TYR A 35 0.58 -2.09 -7.03
CA TYR A 35 -0.83 -2.37 -7.24
C TYR A 35 -0.98 -3.08 -8.58
N HIS A 36 -1.45 -4.32 -8.54
CA HIS A 36 -1.57 -5.15 -9.74
C HIS A 36 -2.75 -6.12 -9.60
N ASP A 37 -3.58 -6.20 -10.63
CA ASP A 37 -4.77 -7.07 -10.66
C ASP A 37 -5.68 -6.87 -9.45
N GLY A 38 -5.85 -5.62 -9.01
CA GLY A 38 -6.71 -5.31 -7.88
C GLY A 38 -6.14 -5.69 -6.53
N THR A 39 -4.88 -6.06 -6.45
CA THR A 39 -4.22 -6.47 -5.19
C THR A 39 -3.02 -5.57 -4.94
N ILE A 40 -2.82 -5.21 -3.68
CA ILE A 40 -1.65 -4.46 -3.26
C ILE A 40 -0.66 -5.45 -2.67
N ILE A 41 0.62 -5.30 -3.06
CA ILE A 41 1.68 -6.20 -2.62
C ILE A 41 2.85 -5.36 -2.14
N PHE A 42 3.39 -5.70 -0.98
CA PHE A 42 4.62 -5.10 -0.50
C PHE A 42 5.49 -6.14 0.19
N ARG A 43 6.77 -5.80 0.37
CA ARG A 43 7.73 -6.65 1.04
C ARG A 43 8.14 -6.05 2.36
N THR A 44 8.42 -6.91 3.32
CA THR A 44 8.97 -6.52 4.59
C THR A 44 9.97 -7.56 5.09
N SER A 45 10.75 -7.16 6.08
CA SER A 45 11.65 -8.08 6.76
C SER A 45 10.86 -9.01 7.69
N PRO A 46 11.28 -10.28 7.85
CA PRO A 46 10.62 -11.16 8.83
C PRO A 46 10.82 -10.72 10.27
N TYR A 47 11.70 -9.76 10.53
CA TYR A 47 12.00 -9.29 11.88
C TYR A 47 11.36 -7.94 12.21
N GLY A 48 10.71 -7.30 11.25
CA GLY A 48 10.07 -6.01 11.46
C GLY A 48 8.64 -6.13 11.97
N VAL A 49 8.11 -5.02 12.46
CA VAL A 49 6.74 -4.95 12.97
C VAL A 49 5.72 -5.32 11.89
N LEU A 50 6.01 -4.96 10.64
CA LEU A 50 5.13 -5.29 9.51
C LEU A 50 4.99 -6.80 9.28
N SER A 51 5.92 -7.61 9.80
CA SER A 51 5.85 -9.07 9.63
C SER A 51 4.63 -9.69 10.30
N GLU A 52 4.03 -9.03 11.27
CA GLU A 52 2.81 -9.54 11.90
C GLU A 52 1.62 -9.57 10.92
N LEU A 53 1.69 -8.82 9.83
CA LEU A 53 0.66 -8.81 8.79
C LEU A 53 0.68 -10.08 7.92
N VAL A 54 1.58 -11.00 8.16
CA VAL A 54 1.54 -12.35 7.59
C VAL A 54 0.26 -13.07 8.03
N ARG A 55 -0.20 -12.81 9.25
CA ARG A 55 -1.47 -13.31 9.72
C ARG A 55 -2.59 -12.43 9.18
N PRO A 56 -3.72 -13.02 8.76
CA PRO A 56 -4.84 -12.22 8.26
C PRO A 56 -5.22 -11.10 9.23
N THR A 57 -5.13 -9.86 8.74
CA THR A 57 -5.29 -8.66 9.56
C THR A 57 -6.04 -7.61 8.76
N ASP A 58 -7.01 -6.95 9.39
CA ASP A 58 -7.68 -5.80 8.77
C ASP A 58 -6.73 -4.62 8.78
N VAL A 59 -6.57 -4.00 7.61
CA VAL A 59 -5.65 -2.88 7.42
C VAL A 59 -6.28 -1.79 6.58
N ALA A 60 -5.66 -0.61 6.63
CA ALA A 60 -5.91 0.45 5.67
C ALA A 60 -4.56 0.84 5.05
N LEU A 61 -4.57 1.12 3.75
CA LEU A 61 -3.42 1.70 3.07
C LEU A 61 -3.86 3.03 2.47
N GLU A 62 -3.08 4.07 2.71
CA GLU A 62 -3.36 5.41 2.24
C GLU A 62 -2.23 5.90 1.34
N ILE A 63 -2.61 6.54 0.24
CA ILE A 63 -1.71 7.33 -0.59
C ILE A 63 -2.28 8.73 -0.75
N ASP A 64 -1.40 9.70 -0.91
CA ASP A 64 -1.83 11.07 -1.10
C ASP A 64 -0.79 11.87 -1.87
N GLU A 65 -1.21 13.02 -2.35
CA GLU A 65 -0.33 13.98 -2.98
C GLU A 65 -0.90 15.39 -2.83
N LEU A 66 -0.03 16.32 -2.52
CA LEU A 66 -0.36 17.74 -2.46
C LEU A 66 0.34 18.47 -3.60
N ASP A 67 -0.43 19.11 -4.46
CA ASP A 67 0.10 20.01 -5.47
C ASP A 67 0.02 21.44 -4.91
N GLN A 68 1.17 22.00 -4.58
CA GLN A 68 1.26 23.32 -3.99
C GLN A 68 0.92 24.44 -4.96
N GLU A 69 1.15 24.25 -6.24
CA GLU A 69 0.82 25.25 -7.25
C GLU A 69 -0.69 25.40 -7.43
N SER A 70 -1.39 24.32 -7.65
CA SER A 70 -2.83 24.29 -7.81
C SER A 70 -3.58 24.33 -6.49
N ARG A 71 -2.89 24.11 -5.37
CA ARG A 71 -3.46 23.97 -4.03
C ARG A 71 -4.53 22.89 -3.96
N GLN A 72 -4.34 21.85 -4.75
CA GLN A 72 -5.17 20.65 -4.70
C GLN A 72 -4.43 19.53 -4.00
N ALA A 73 -5.14 18.83 -3.16
CA ALA A 73 -4.67 17.60 -2.58
C ALA A 73 -5.65 16.49 -2.91
N TRP A 74 -5.16 15.30 -3.07
CA TRP A 74 -6.00 14.13 -3.20
C TRP A 74 -5.48 13.03 -2.28
N SER A 75 -6.36 12.16 -1.88
CA SER A 75 -5.99 10.96 -1.13
C SER A 75 -6.84 9.79 -1.57
N VAL A 76 -6.27 8.60 -1.48
CA VAL A 76 -6.96 7.34 -1.71
C VAL A 76 -6.71 6.45 -0.52
N VAL A 77 -7.77 5.86 0.02
CA VAL A 77 -7.70 4.91 1.13
C VAL A 77 -8.23 3.58 0.65
N VAL A 78 -7.44 2.54 0.87
CA VAL A 78 -7.81 1.16 0.61
C VAL A 78 -8.02 0.49 1.96
N GLN A 79 -9.23 0.03 2.21
CA GLN A 79 -9.52 -0.84 3.34
C GLN A 79 -9.54 -2.27 2.83
N GLY A 80 -8.81 -3.13 3.50
CA GLY A 80 -8.70 -4.50 3.05
C GLY A 80 -8.13 -5.41 4.11
N ARG A 81 -7.81 -6.63 3.67
CA ARG A 81 -7.26 -7.64 4.52
C ARG A 81 -5.86 -7.98 4.05
N ALA A 82 -4.90 -7.82 4.95
CA ALA A 82 -3.52 -8.18 4.71
C ALA A 82 -3.27 -9.62 5.11
N GLN A 83 -2.43 -10.30 4.35
CA GLN A 83 -1.99 -11.65 4.69
C GLN A 83 -0.68 -11.97 3.97
N GLY A 84 0.06 -12.93 4.49
CA GLY A 84 1.26 -13.43 3.83
C GLY A 84 0.91 -14.13 2.53
N VAL A 85 1.84 -14.10 1.58
CA VAL A 85 1.65 -14.72 0.28
C VAL A 85 2.45 -16.01 0.22
N ALA A 86 1.75 -17.10 -0.15
CA ALA A 86 2.31 -18.43 -0.14
C ALA A 86 3.13 -18.78 -1.39
N GLU A 87 2.98 -18.00 -2.49
CA GLU A 87 3.65 -18.30 -3.75
C GLU A 87 4.56 -17.14 -4.18
N PRO A 88 5.81 -17.09 -3.66
CA PRO A 88 6.71 -15.97 -3.92
C PRO A 88 7.09 -15.77 -5.39
N ASP A 89 7.09 -16.82 -6.21
CA ASP A 89 7.50 -16.71 -7.61
C ASP A 89 6.58 -15.83 -8.46
N GLN A 90 5.29 -15.90 -8.23
CA GLN A 90 4.34 -15.02 -8.90
C GLN A 90 4.54 -13.57 -8.49
N LEU A 91 4.87 -13.35 -7.24
CA LEU A 91 5.14 -12.03 -6.70
C LEU A 91 6.39 -11.40 -7.31
N VAL A 92 7.46 -12.17 -7.47
CA VAL A 92 8.68 -11.68 -8.09
C VAL A 92 8.41 -11.17 -9.50
N ARG A 93 7.58 -11.87 -10.27
CA ARG A 93 7.16 -11.40 -11.59
C ARG A 93 6.34 -10.11 -11.51
N ARG A 94 5.43 -10.00 -10.55
CA ARG A 94 4.63 -8.78 -10.36
C ARG A 94 5.50 -7.60 -9.97
N TRP A 95 6.49 -7.81 -9.11
CA TRP A 95 7.45 -6.79 -8.75
C TRP A 95 8.24 -6.30 -9.96
N ALA A 96 8.70 -7.23 -10.78
CA ALA A 96 9.46 -6.89 -11.99
C ALA A 96 8.62 -6.05 -12.95
N VAL A 97 7.34 -6.40 -13.13
CA VAL A 97 6.42 -5.65 -13.99
C VAL A 97 6.06 -4.31 -13.39
N GLY A 98 5.90 -4.24 -12.08
CA GLY A 98 5.55 -3.01 -11.37
C GLY A 98 6.70 -2.01 -11.21
N GLY A 99 7.92 -2.38 -11.57
CA GLY A 99 9.08 -1.51 -11.42
C GLY A 99 9.55 -1.30 -9.99
N VAL A 100 9.04 -2.06 -9.04
CA VAL A 100 9.44 -1.96 -7.64
C VAL A 100 10.63 -2.86 -7.39
N VAL A 101 11.77 -2.27 -7.04
CA VAL A 101 13.04 -2.99 -6.88
C VAL A 101 13.25 -3.37 -5.41
N PRO A 102 13.66 -4.61 -5.14
CA PRO A 102 14.00 -5.03 -3.78
C PRO A 102 15.19 -4.25 -3.21
N TRP A 103 15.05 -3.76 -1.99
CA TRP A 103 16.08 -2.95 -1.34
C TRP A 103 17.28 -3.74 -0.87
N ALA A 104 17.11 -4.98 -0.50
CA ALA A 104 18.19 -5.77 0.05
C ALA A 104 18.31 -7.12 -0.64
N SER A 105 19.44 -7.35 -1.28
CA SER A 105 19.83 -8.67 -1.72
C SER A 105 20.29 -9.48 -0.51
N GLY A 106 19.89 -10.73 -0.43
CA GLY A 106 20.36 -11.66 0.58
C GLY A 106 19.55 -11.74 1.87
N VAL A 107 18.59 -10.85 2.09
CA VAL A 107 17.66 -10.94 3.22
C VAL A 107 16.41 -11.67 2.77
N ARG A 108 15.93 -12.64 3.57
CA ARG A 108 14.65 -13.28 3.31
C ARG A 108 13.56 -12.26 3.46
N ASN A 109 12.89 -11.95 2.36
CA ASN A 109 11.78 -11.04 2.36
C ASN A 109 10.48 -11.77 2.60
N VAL A 110 9.63 -11.17 3.40
CA VAL A 110 8.27 -11.62 3.59
C VAL A 110 7.39 -10.79 2.68
N PHE A 111 6.54 -11.46 1.92
CA PHE A 111 5.61 -10.79 1.02
C PHE A 111 4.23 -10.74 1.65
N ILE A 112 3.66 -9.55 1.66
CA ILE A 112 2.33 -9.28 2.20
C ILE A 112 1.47 -8.81 1.04
N GLN A 113 0.26 -9.35 0.93
CA GLN A 113 -0.74 -8.82 0.01
C GLN A 113 -1.89 -8.21 0.81
N ILE A 114 -2.45 -7.14 0.26
CA ILE A 114 -3.69 -6.57 0.77
C ILE A 114 -4.76 -6.82 -0.29
N ILE A 115 -5.81 -7.52 0.08
CA ILE A 115 -6.97 -7.75 -0.76
C ILE A 115 -7.98 -6.67 -0.41
N PRO A 116 -8.18 -5.68 -1.30
CA PRO A 116 -9.10 -4.59 -1.02
C PRO A 116 -10.55 -5.07 -0.98
N HIS A 117 -11.32 -4.53 -0.03
CA HIS A 117 -12.77 -4.67 -0.07
C HIS A 117 -13.47 -3.32 -0.15
N ARG A 118 -12.73 -2.21 0.02
CA ARG A 118 -13.27 -0.88 -0.17
C ARG A 118 -12.15 0.08 -0.55
N ILE A 119 -12.36 0.82 -1.63
CA ILE A 119 -11.43 1.84 -2.09
C ILE A 119 -12.21 3.16 -2.17
N THR A 120 -11.71 4.19 -1.50
CA THR A 120 -12.33 5.52 -1.50
C THR A 120 -11.27 6.56 -1.83
N GLY A 121 -11.70 7.62 -2.49
CA GLY A 121 -10.81 8.73 -2.83
C GLY A 121 -11.47 10.07 -2.56
N ARG A 122 -10.65 11.06 -2.27
CA ARG A 122 -11.07 12.43 -2.00
C ARG A 122 -10.18 13.40 -2.72
N ILE A 123 -10.78 14.49 -3.20
CA ILE A 123 -10.06 15.65 -3.69
C ILE A 123 -10.39 16.81 -2.78
N THR A 124 -9.36 17.49 -2.30
CA THR A 124 -9.51 18.66 -1.44
C THR A 124 -8.84 19.84 -2.12
N VAL A 125 -9.53 20.95 -2.17
CA VAL A 125 -8.98 22.21 -2.67
C VAL A 125 -8.72 23.10 -1.48
N ALA A 126 -7.45 23.50 -1.29
CA ALA A 126 -7.12 24.43 -0.22
C ALA A 126 -7.61 25.82 -0.59
N ARG A 127 -8.35 26.44 0.33
CA ARG A 127 -8.83 27.81 0.14
C ARG A 127 -7.66 28.77 0.35
N PRO A 128 -7.57 29.84 -0.45
CA PRO A 128 -6.60 30.89 -0.16
C PRO A 128 -6.88 31.52 1.20
N ALA A 129 -5.81 31.84 1.91
CA ALA A 129 -5.88 32.47 3.21
C ALA A 129 -6.51 33.86 3.13
#